data_7ff15c587233de7c44bcf2d149a5dc5f
#
_entry.id   7ff15c587233de7c44bcf2d149a5dc5f
#
_cell.length_a   1.000
_cell.length_b   1.000
_cell.length_c   1.000
_cell.angle_alpha   90.00
_cell.angle_beta   90.00
_cell.angle_gamma   90.00
#
_symmetry.space_group_name_H-M   'P 1'
#
loop_
_entity.id
_entity.type
_entity.pdbx_description
1 polymer ?
#
loop_
_entity_poly.entity_id
_entity_poly.type
_entity_poly.pdbx_seq_one_letter_code
_entity_poly.pdbx_strand_id
1 'polypeptide(L)'
;MASDRTDIIIFHRNLRIRDNEALYHGSIRQKYRCIYIFDPKYWQGNGKSIRQLYFLKDCLIELDRNLKNLNSKLEIFIGDYKEFYKSLVNSNGQYNLYFNHSTDINYYNSQISSLINNAIKKYDVNVFRDFGVQRTNINRDQWSKLWDAQMNENMCDNPMPNKDCRIDKKFFTISLDKLIKIKIDSHQRDFIKIQPGGSEAAEKLLNTFFQERCHNYRIKMSSPMDAVDHCSRLSSHFAFGTISLRYVYKKLKRELLTSKYKSDLYSFKKRLYWHC
;
A
#
# COMPACT_ATOMS: atom_id res chain seq x y z
N MET A 1 -32.22 1.06 -13.62
CA MET A 1 -32.03 1.53 -12.24
C MET A 1 -30.59 1.22 -11.86
N ALA A 2 -29.75 2.22 -11.60
CA ALA A 2 -28.40 1.96 -11.09
C ALA A 2 -28.54 1.26 -9.74
N SER A 3 -28.02 0.06 -9.61
CA SER A 3 -28.11 -0.72 -8.38
C SER A 3 -27.51 0.09 -7.21
N ASP A 4 -28.19 0.14 -6.08
CA ASP A 4 -27.74 0.88 -4.87
C ASP A 4 -26.58 0.15 -4.18
N ARG A 5 -25.55 -0.19 -4.97
CA ARG A 5 -24.32 -0.86 -4.49
C ARG A 5 -23.37 0.14 -3.88
N THR A 6 -22.72 -0.24 -2.82
CA THR A 6 -21.62 0.52 -2.19
C THR A 6 -20.28 -0.06 -2.62
N ASP A 7 -19.39 0.80 -3.10
CA ASP A 7 -18.04 0.42 -3.46
C ASP A 7 -17.18 0.34 -2.20
N ILE A 8 -16.52 -0.79 -1.97
CA ILE A 8 -15.64 -1.03 -0.84
C ILE A 8 -14.21 -1.15 -1.33
N ILE A 9 -13.37 -0.22 -0.92
CA ILE A 9 -11.95 -0.18 -1.23
C ILE A 9 -11.19 -0.75 -0.04
N ILE A 10 -10.53 -1.87 -0.25
CA ILE A 10 -9.78 -2.58 0.80
C ILE A 10 -8.30 -2.23 0.67
N PHE A 11 -7.79 -1.52 1.68
CA PHE A 11 -6.38 -1.21 1.79
C PHE A 11 -5.62 -2.35 2.48
N HIS A 12 -4.43 -2.65 1.96
CA HIS A 12 -3.50 -3.61 2.57
C HIS A 12 -2.05 -3.11 2.47
N ARG A 13 -1.38 -3.33 1.34
CA ARG A 13 -0.01 -2.89 1.04
C ARG A 13 0.01 -1.77 0.00
N ASN A 14 -0.98 -0.94 0.02
CA ASN A 14 -1.22 0.19 -0.88
C ASN A 14 -1.67 1.44 -0.11
N LEU A 15 -1.01 1.72 1.04
CA LEU A 15 -1.42 2.76 1.99
C LEU A 15 -1.08 4.17 1.47
N ARG A 16 -1.65 4.54 0.33
CA ARG A 16 -1.44 5.83 -0.36
C ARG A 16 -2.66 6.24 -1.18
N ILE A 17 -2.73 7.52 -1.52
CA ILE A 17 -3.75 8.06 -2.44
C ILE A 17 -3.24 8.04 -3.89
N ARG A 18 -1.99 8.54 -4.11
CA ARG A 18 -1.42 8.69 -5.45
C ARG A 18 -1.13 7.33 -6.09
N ASP A 19 -1.50 7.18 -7.38
CA ASP A 19 -1.24 5.99 -8.18
C ASP A 19 -1.73 4.70 -7.50
N ASN A 20 -2.98 4.74 -7.02
CA ASN A 20 -3.66 3.64 -6.36
C ASN A 20 -4.90 3.26 -7.19
N GLU A 21 -4.77 2.26 -8.05
CA GLU A 21 -5.80 1.86 -9.00
C GLU A 21 -7.09 1.39 -8.30
N ALA A 22 -6.98 0.64 -7.20
CA ALA A 22 -8.15 0.20 -6.45
C ALA A 22 -8.94 1.40 -5.89
N LEU A 23 -8.24 2.42 -5.37
CA LEU A 23 -8.88 3.62 -4.85
C LEU A 23 -9.47 4.46 -6.00
N TYR A 24 -8.73 4.64 -7.10
CA TYR A 24 -9.22 5.39 -8.26
C TYR A 24 -10.51 4.77 -8.81
N HIS A 25 -10.48 3.50 -9.19
CA HIS A 25 -11.64 2.83 -9.78
C HIS A 25 -12.81 2.70 -8.81
N GLY A 26 -12.55 2.39 -7.53
CA GLY A 26 -13.58 2.32 -6.50
C GLY A 26 -14.20 3.67 -6.14
N SER A 27 -13.54 4.80 -6.49
CA SER A 27 -14.05 6.14 -6.22
C SER A 27 -14.92 6.73 -7.35
N ILE A 28 -14.91 6.13 -8.55
CA ILE A 28 -15.58 6.69 -9.74
C ILE A 28 -17.06 6.99 -9.51
N ARG A 29 -17.76 6.13 -8.79
CA ARG A 29 -19.19 6.30 -8.48
C ARG A 29 -19.45 7.30 -7.35
N GLN A 30 -18.41 7.81 -6.70
CA GLN A 30 -18.47 8.77 -5.59
C GLN A 30 -19.34 8.32 -4.41
N LYS A 31 -19.53 7.00 -4.26
CA LYS A 31 -20.23 6.35 -3.15
C LYS A 31 -19.41 5.14 -2.71
N TYR A 32 -18.43 5.37 -1.85
CA TYR A 32 -17.46 4.34 -1.46
C TYR A 32 -17.09 4.39 0.01
N ARG A 33 -16.56 3.27 0.49
CA ARG A 33 -15.97 3.12 1.83
C ARG A 33 -14.53 2.64 1.70
N CYS A 34 -13.65 3.19 2.52
CA CYS A 34 -12.24 2.83 2.59
C CYS A 34 -11.99 2.01 3.85
N ILE A 35 -11.58 0.76 3.70
CA ILE A 35 -11.44 -0.18 4.81
C ILE A 35 -10.02 -0.72 4.89
N TYR A 36 -9.46 -0.73 6.10
CA TYR A 36 -8.26 -1.47 6.44
C TYR A 36 -8.63 -2.63 7.37
N ILE A 37 -8.18 -3.84 7.03
CA ILE A 37 -8.41 -5.04 7.86
C ILE A 37 -7.21 -5.20 8.78
N PHE A 38 -7.42 -4.98 10.07
CA PHE A 38 -6.41 -5.19 11.10
C PHE A 38 -6.60 -6.56 11.75
N ASP A 39 -5.69 -7.48 11.44
CA ASP A 39 -5.68 -8.83 12.01
C ASP A 39 -4.79 -8.88 13.26
N PRO A 40 -5.37 -8.95 14.48
CA PRO A 40 -4.57 -9.01 15.70
C PRO A 40 -3.63 -10.22 15.78
N LYS A 41 -4.05 -11.38 15.21
CA LYS A 41 -3.24 -12.61 15.22
C LYS A 41 -1.96 -12.43 14.42
N TYR A 42 -2.06 -11.72 13.28
CA TYR A 42 -0.90 -11.40 12.47
C TYR A 42 0.08 -10.47 13.18
N TRP A 43 -0.43 -9.45 13.87
CA TRP A 43 0.40 -8.45 14.53
C TRP A 43 0.96 -8.91 15.87
N GLN A 44 0.32 -9.87 16.54
CA GLN A 44 0.79 -10.46 17.81
C GLN A 44 1.71 -11.66 17.62
N GLY A 45 1.67 -12.30 16.46
CA GLY A 45 2.47 -13.47 16.12
C GLY A 45 3.48 -13.21 14.99
N ASN A 46 4.06 -14.29 14.51
CA ASN A 46 4.84 -14.32 13.26
C ASN A 46 6.05 -13.37 13.18
N GLY A 47 6.69 -13.05 14.30
CA GLY A 47 7.90 -12.25 14.31
C GLY A 47 7.72 -10.79 13.89
N LYS A 48 6.50 -10.25 13.98
CA LYS A 48 6.26 -8.83 13.72
C LYS A 48 6.83 -7.98 14.85
N SER A 49 7.62 -6.97 14.48
CA SER A 49 8.22 -6.08 15.45
C SER A 49 7.30 -4.90 15.77
N ILE A 50 7.42 -4.40 16.98
CA ILE A 50 6.73 -3.17 17.42
C ILE A 50 7.05 -1.98 16.50
N ARG A 51 8.26 -1.93 15.92
CA ARG A 51 8.65 -0.90 14.93
C ARG A 51 7.76 -0.91 13.70
N GLN A 52 7.43 -2.10 13.18
CA GLN A 52 6.52 -2.23 12.03
C GLN A 52 5.11 -1.77 12.39
N LEU A 53 4.67 -2.02 13.62
CA LEU A 53 3.35 -1.58 14.08
C LEU A 53 3.27 -0.05 14.21
N TYR A 54 4.30 0.61 14.74
CA TYR A 54 4.36 2.07 14.78
C TYR A 54 4.49 2.69 13.39
N PHE A 55 5.27 2.07 12.50
CA PHE A 55 5.32 2.50 11.11
C PHE A 55 3.95 2.40 10.43
N LEU A 56 3.22 1.30 10.65
CA LEU A 56 1.84 1.15 10.19
C LEU A 56 0.93 2.25 10.76
N LYS A 57 1.05 2.55 12.06
CA LYS A 57 0.27 3.62 12.71
C LYS A 57 0.42 4.93 11.95
N ASP A 58 1.66 5.36 11.68
CA ASP A 58 1.93 6.59 10.94
C ASP A 58 1.30 6.56 9.54
N CYS A 59 1.42 5.42 8.83
CA CYS A 59 0.84 5.23 7.51
C CYS A 59 -0.69 5.36 7.52
N LEU A 60 -1.36 4.77 8.51
CA LEU A 60 -2.82 4.81 8.61
C LEU A 60 -3.33 6.20 9.00
N ILE A 61 -2.63 6.91 9.90
CA ILE A 61 -2.96 8.29 10.30
C ILE A 61 -2.89 9.21 9.08
N GLU A 62 -1.81 9.14 8.30
CA GLU A 62 -1.66 9.96 7.11
C GLU A 62 -2.69 9.60 6.04
N LEU A 63 -2.93 8.31 5.81
CA LEU A 63 -3.94 7.85 4.86
C LEU A 63 -5.34 8.37 5.23
N ASP A 64 -5.74 8.27 6.51
CA ASP A 64 -7.04 8.80 6.97
C ASP A 64 -7.14 10.31 6.79
N ARG A 65 -6.07 11.07 7.11
CA ARG A 65 -5.99 12.50 6.85
C ARG A 65 -6.20 12.82 5.36
N ASN A 66 -5.54 12.08 4.48
CA ASN A 66 -5.64 12.29 3.04
C ASN A 66 -7.00 11.87 2.48
N LEU A 67 -7.63 10.84 3.03
CA LEU A 67 -8.99 10.43 2.67
C LEU A 67 -10.02 11.47 3.12
N LYS A 68 -9.81 12.15 4.23
CA LYS A 68 -10.68 13.26 4.68
C LYS A 68 -10.72 14.40 3.67
N ASN A 69 -9.62 14.68 2.97
CA ASN A 69 -9.59 15.65 1.88
C ASN A 69 -10.44 15.22 0.66
N LEU A 70 -10.79 13.94 0.59
CA LEU A 70 -11.70 13.37 -0.41
C LEU A 70 -13.11 13.15 0.14
N ASN A 71 -13.50 13.83 1.22
CA ASN A 71 -14.76 13.61 1.92
C ASN A 71 -15.01 12.15 2.30
N SER A 72 -13.94 11.42 2.61
CA SER A 72 -13.98 10.01 3.03
C SER A 72 -13.22 9.83 4.34
N LYS A 73 -13.15 8.62 4.83
CA LYS A 73 -12.37 8.27 6.02
C LYS A 73 -11.90 6.84 5.96
N LEU A 74 -10.86 6.53 6.73
CA LEU A 74 -10.41 5.16 6.90
C LEU A 74 -11.21 4.48 8.01
N GLU A 75 -11.86 3.39 7.67
CA GLU A 75 -12.56 2.53 8.61
C GLU A 75 -11.74 1.26 8.87
N ILE A 76 -11.76 0.79 10.11
CA ILE A 76 -10.96 -0.35 10.53
C ILE A 76 -11.90 -1.54 10.84
N PHE A 77 -11.70 -2.63 10.14
CA PHE A 77 -12.26 -3.92 10.52
C PHE A 77 -11.22 -4.68 11.36
N ILE A 78 -11.60 -5.09 12.57
CA ILE A 78 -10.73 -5.91 13.44
C ILE A 78 -11.10 -7.38 13.22
N GLY A 79 -10.15 -8.16 12.73
CA GLY A 79 -10.30 -9.57 12.41
C GLY A 79 -9.50 -9.97 11.17
N ASP A 80 -9.64 -11.21 10.75
CA ASP A 80 -9.04 -11.71 9.53
C ASP A 80 -9.94 -11.50 8.29
N TYR A 81 -9.42 -11.81 7.09
CA TYR A 81 -10.16 -11.66 5.83
C TYR A 81 -11.37 -12.58 5.72
N LYS A 82 -11.35 -13.74 6.37
CA LYS A 82 -12.49 -14.68 6.41
C LYS A 82 -13.62 -14.12 7.27
N GLU A 83 -13.28 -13.54 8.42
CA GLU A 83 -14.23 -12.87 9.31
C GLU A 83 -14.83 -11.64 8.62
N PHE A 84 -14.02 -10.86 7.91
CA PHE A 84 -14.50 -9.74 7.12
C PHE A 84 -15.51 -10.18 6.05
N TYR A 85 -15.19 -11.23 5.28
CA TYR A 85 -16.12 -11.77 4.28
C TYR A 85 -17.45 -12.22 4.91
N LYS A 86 -17.41 -12.95 6.03
CA LYS A 86 -18.62 -13.35 6.77
C LYS A 86 -19.44 -12.12 7.18
N SER A 87 -18.78 -11.07 7.66
CA SER A 87 -19.46 -9.82 8.04
C SER A 87 -20.15 -9.15 6.85
N LEU A 88 -19.50 -9.13 5.66
CA LEU A 88 -20.13 -8.63 4.43
C LEU A 88 -21.37 -9.45 4.05
N VAL A 89 -21.28 -10.78 4.11
CA VAL A 89 -22.41 -11.67 3.79
C VAL A 89 -23.58 -11.45 4.74
N ASN A 90 -23.31 -11.36 6.04
CA ASN A 90 -24.34 -11.19 7.07
C ASN A 90 -25.00 -9.81 7.02
N SER A 91 -24.34 -8.81 6.46
CA SER A 91 -24.90 -7.47 6.30
C SER A 91 -26.03 -7.39 5.26
N ASN A 92 -26.18 -8.42 4.42
CA ASN A 92 -27.13 -8.46 3.30
C ASN A 92 -27.03 -7.25 2.34
N GLY A 93 -25.90 -6.53 2.35
CA GLY A 93 -25.63 -5.41 1.46
C GLY A 93 -25.24 -5.86 0.07
N GLN A 94 -25.37 -4.96 -0.90
CA GLN A 94 -24.86 -5.11 -2.25
C GLN A 94 -23.57 -4.32 -2.36
N TYR A 95 -22.44 -4.99 -2.67
CA TYR A 95 -21.12 -4.39 -2.69
C TYR A 95 -20.39 -4.68 -3.99
N ASN A 96 -19.50 -3.76 -4.37
CA ASN A 96 -18.39 -4.01 -5.28
C ASN A 96 -17.10 -3.90 -4.47
N LEU A 97 -16.19 -4.83 -4.63
CA LEU A 97 -14.94 -4.86 -3.88
C LEU A 97 -13.77 -4.45 -4.78
N TYR A 98 -12.92 -3.58 -4.27
CA TYR A 98 -11.74 -3.07 -4.97
C TYR A 98 -10.51 -3.24 -4.10
N PHE A 99 -9.48 -3.91 -4.58
CA PHE A 99 -8.21 -4.03 -3.87
C PHE A 99 -7.05 -4.34 -4.82
N ASN A 100 -5.84 -4.13 -4.34
CA ASN A 100 -4.65 -4.43 -5.09
C ASN A 100 -4.16 -5.86 -4.77
N HIS A 101 -3.52 -6.50 -5.73
CA HIS A 101 -2.84 -7.77 -5.48
C HIS A 101 -1.84 -7.62 -4.34
N SER A 102 -1.86 -8.57 -3.42
CA SER A 102 -0.86 -8.66 -2.36
C SER A 102 0.37 -9.41 -2.84
N THR A 103 1.54 -8.90 -2.46
CA THR A 103 2.85 -9.56 -2.59
C THR A 103 3.41 -9.94 -1.21
N ASP A 104 2.55 -10.04 -0.22
CA ASP A 104 2.91 -10.35 1.16
C ASP A 104 3.24 -11.84 1.37
N ILE A 105 3.56 -12.18 2.62
CA ILE A 105 3.80 -13.57 3.03
C ILE A 105 2.61 -14.50 2.74
N ASN A 106 2.88 -15.79 2.67
CA ASN A 106 1.88 -16.82 2.34
C ASN A 106 0.58 -16.73 3.17
N TYR A 107 0.68 -16.34 4.44
CA TYR A 107 -0.50 -16.17 5.30
C TYR A 107 -1.51 -15.19 4.69
N TYR A 108 -1.07 -13.98 4.34
CA TYR A 108 -1.96 -13.00 3.72
C TYR A 108 -2.36 -13.35 2.30
N ASN A 109 -1.43 -13.87 1.51
CA ASN A 109 -1.74 -14.27 0.13
C ASN A 109 -2.83 -15.33 0.09
N SER A 110 -2.80 -16.31 0.99
CA SER A 110 -3.84 -17.34 1.09
C SER A 110 -5.18 -16.75 1.55
N GLN A 111 -5.18 -15.84 2.51
CA GLN A 111 -6.40 -15.21 3.01
C GLN A 111 -7.05 -14.29 1.98
N ILE A 112 -6.25 -13.45 1.29
CA ILE A 112 -6.75 -12.57 0.22
C ILE A 112 -7.27 -13.41 -0.95
N SER A 113 -6.57 -14.46 -1.35
CA SER A 113 -7.03 -15.37 -2.40
C SER A 113 -8.34 -16.07 -2.00
N SER A 114 -8.45 -16.49 -0.75
CA SER A 114 -9.70 -17.08 -0.21
C SER A 114 -10.84 -16.05 -0.21
N LEU A 115 -10.57 -14.80 0.18
CA LEU A 115 -11.56 -13.72 0.09
C LEU A 115 -12.04 -13.54 -1.35
N ILE A 116 -11.12 -13.41 -2.31
CA ILE A 116 -11.44 -13.23 -3.73
C ILE A 116 -12.33 -14.37 -4.22
N ASN A 117 -11.89 -15.62 -4.03
CA ASN A 117 -12.58 -16.82 -4.53
C ASN A 117 -13.98 -16.97 -3.94
N ASN A 118 -14.21 -16.55 -2.72
CA ASN A 118 -15.53 -16.58 -2.09
C ASN A 118 -16.39 -15.37 -2.47
N ALA A 119 -15.77 -14.19 -2.55
CA ALA A 119 -16.50 -12.95 -2.84
C ALA A 119 -17.00 -12.89 -4.28
N ILE A 120 -16.25 -13.39 -5.27
CA ILE A 120 -16.63 -13.40 -6.69
C ILE A 120 -17.95 -14.13 -6.96
N LYS A 121 -18.38 -15.00 -6.06
CA LYS A 121 -19.65 -15.72 -6.16
C LYS A 121 -20.87 -14.84 -5.83
N LYS A 122 -20.66 -13.73 -5.12
CA LYS A 122 -21.75 -12.87 -4.59
C LYS A 122 -21.59 -11.41 -4.96
N TYR A 123 -20.38 -10.93 -5.15
CA TYR A 123 -20.02 -9.53 -5.34
C TYR A 123 -19.19 -9.34 -6.60
N ASP A 124 -19.21 -8.13 -7.16
CA ASP A 124 -18.23 -7.75 -8.19
C ASP A 124 -16.89 -7.50 -7.50
N VAL A 125 -15.86 -8.22 -7.94
CA VAL A 125 -14.53 -8.18 -7.35
C VAL A 125 -13.51 -7.67 -8.36
N ASN A 126 -12.91 -6.53 -8.07
CA ASN A 126 -11.96 -5.85 -8.92
C ASN A 126 -10.57 -5.87 -8.26
N VAL A 127 -9.61 -6.51 -8.90
CA VAL A 127 -8.25 -6.70 -8.36
C VAL A 127 -7.24 -6.09 -9.31
N PHE A 128 -6.42 -5.18 -8.80
CA PHE A 128 -5.47 -4.40 -9.58
C PHE A 128 -4.03 -4.80 -9.27
N ARG A 129 -3.14 -4.60 -10.23
CA ARG A 129 -1.70 -4.77 -10.03
C ARG A 129 -1.13 -3.54 -9.35
N ASP A 130 -0.19 -3.74 -8.43
CA ASP A 130 0.50 -2.63 -7.75
C ASP A 130 2.01 -2.67 -7.98
N PHE A 131 2.59 -3.86 -7.95
CA PHE A 131 4.02 -4.08 -8.18
C PHE A 131 4.27 -4.76 -9.52
N GLY A 132 5.53 -4.75 -9.97
CA GLY A 132 5.93 -5.43 -11.21
C GLY A 132 5.92 -6.96 -11.16
N VAL A 133 5.35 -7.55 -10.11
CA VAL A 133 5.21 -9.00 -9.96
C VAL A 133 4.32 -9.56 -11.07
N GLN A 134 4.88 -10.47 -11.85
CA GLN A 134 4.15 -11.19 -12.88
C GLN A 134 3.63 -12.51 -12.28
N ARG A 135 2.33 -12.77 -12.43
CA ARG A 135 1.66 -13.96 -11.84
C ARG A 135 1.42 -15.09 -12.85
N THR A 136 1.92 -14.96 -14.07
CA THR A 136 1.84 -15.98 -15.12
C THR A 136 3.19 -16.64 -15.30
N ASN A 137 3.21 -17.86 -15.86
CA ASN A 137 4.46 -18.54 -16.23
C ASN A 137 5.18 -17.73 -17.31
N ILE A 138 6.16 -16.93 -16.89
CA ILE A 138 6.95 -16.08 -17.75
C ILE A 138 8.38 -16.59 -17.77
N ASN A 139 8.97 -16.63 -18.96
CA ASN A 139 10.40 -16.87 -19.09
C ASN A 139 11.16 -15.75 -18.36
N ARG A 140 12.15 -16.14 -17.55
CA ARG A 140 13.03 -15.23 -16.80
C ARG A 140 13.61 -14.12 -17.68
N ASP A 141 13.95 -14.42 -18.93
CA ASP A 141 14.55 -13.45 -19.83
C ASP A 141 13.59 -12.37 -20.35
N GLN A 142 12.28 -12.62 -20.25
CA GLN A 142 11.24 -11.67 -20.63
C GLN A 142 10.78 -10.81 -19.46
N TRP A 143 11.06 -11.24 -18.23
CA TRP A 143 10.54 -10.60 -17.02
C TRP A 143 10.92 -9.11 -16.92
N SER A 144 12.19 -8.75 -17.18
CA SER A 144 12.64 -7.37 -17.10
C SER A 144 11.95 -6.45 -18.12
N LYS A 145 11.65 -6.96 -19.32
CA LYS A 145 10.93 -6.22 -20.36
C LYS A 145 9.49 -5.95 -19.94
N LEU A 146 8.82 -6.95 -19.38
CA LEU A 146 7.44 -6.82 -18.87
C LEU A 146 7.38 -5.87 -17.67
N TRP A 147 8.36 -5.96 -16.77
CA TRP A 147 8.47 -5.04 -15.66
C TRP A 147 8.69 -3.59 -16.14
N ASP A 148 9.64 -3.35 -17.04
CA ASP A 148 9.87 -2.02 -17.63
C ASP A 148 8.61 -1.49 -18.35
N ALA A 149 7.90 -2.34 -19.09
CA ALA A 149 6.65 -1.97 -19.74
C ALA A 149 5.62 -1.48 -18.71
N GLN A 150 5.37 -2.25 -17.67
CA GLN A 150 4.43 -1.91 -16.60
C GLN A 150 4.81 -0.62 -15.85
N MET A 151 6.10 -0.42 -15.54
CA MET A 151 6.57 0.79 -14.86
C MET A 151 6.54 2.04 -15.76
N ASN A 152 6.46 1.88 -17.08
CA ASN A 152 6.31 2.97 -18.05
C ASN A 152 4.83 3.35 -18.30
N GLU A 153 3.86 2.52 -17.93
CA GLU A 153 2.44 2.85 -18.01
C GLU A 153 2.13 4.17 -17.30
N ASN A 154 1.06 4.83 -17.71
CA ASN A 154 0.62 6.02 -17.02
C ASN A 154 0.22 5.70 -15.57
N MET A 155 0.51 6.61 -14.66
CA MET A 155 -0.09 6.54 -13.33
C MET A 155 -1.58 6.73 -13.46
N CYS A 156 -2.36 6.08 -12.59
CA CYS A 156 -3.79 6.34 -12.55
C CYS A 156 -4.07 7.78 -12.09
N ASP A 157 -5.23 8.29 -12.49
CA ASP A 157 -5.69 9.61 -12.08
C ASP A 157 -5.98 9.69 -10.58
N ASN A 158 -6.21 10.90 -10.10
CA ASN A 158 -6.57 11.12 -8.70
C ASN A 158 -7.97 10.54 -8.43
N PRO A 159 -8.19 9.95 -7.24
CA PRO A 159 -9.50 9.44 -6.87
C PRO A 159 -10.52 10.58 -6.75
N MET A 160 -11.78 10.24 -7.04
CA MET A 160 -12.90 11.17 -6.95
C MET A 160 -13.32 11.39 -5.49
N PRO A 161 -13.69 12.62 -5.10
CA PRO A 161 -14.25 12.88 -3.77
C PRO A 161 -15.55 12.10 -3.54
N ASN A 162 -15.73 11.62 -2.32
CA ASN A 162 -16.93 10.89 -1.92
C ASN A 162 -18.11 11.87 -1.76
N LYS A 163 -19.26 11.52 -2.31
CA LYS A 163 -20.52 12.29 -2.16
C LYS A 163 -21.46 11.70 -1.09
N ASP A 164 -21.24 10.44 -0.71
CA ASP A 164 -22.05 9.76 0.28
C ASP A 164 -21.19 9.27 1.44
N CYS A 165 -20.98 10.13 2.42
CA CYS A 165 -20.20 9.83 3.63
C CYS A 165 -20.97 9.02 4.68
N ARG A 166 -22.23 8.61 4.39
CA ARG A 166 -23.04 7.85 5.36
C ARG A 166 -22.40 6.50 5.60
N ILE A 167 -22.17 6.21 6.88
CA ILE A 167 -21.71 4.89 7.29
C ILE A 167 -22.87 3.92 7.13
N ASP A 168 -22.73 2.98 6.22
CA ASP A 168 -23.61 1.82 6.25
C ASP A 168 -23.29 1.00 7.51
N LYS A 169 -24.16 1.06 8.50
CA LYS A 169 -24.01 0.34 9.78
C LYS A 169 -24.21 -1.18 9.64
N LYS A 170 -24.41 -1.68 8.43
CA LYS A 170 -24.72 -3.09 8.20
C LYS A 170 -23.58 -4.04 8.58
N PHE A 171 -22.34 -3.58 8.60
CA PHE A 171 -21.23 -4.35 9.17
C PHE A 171 -20.36 -3.50 10.09
N PHE A 172 -19.77 -4.17 11.08
CA PHE A 172 -19.07 -3.49 12.17
C PHE A 172 -17.65 -3.06 11.76
N THR A 173 -17.37 -1.77 11.88
CA THR A 173 -16.03 -1.18 11.80
C THR A 173 -15.82 -0.24 12.98
N ILE A 174 -14.58 0.05 13.30
CA ILE A 174 -14.21 1.06 14.30
C ILE A 174 -13.46 2.22 13.63
N SER A 175 -13.36 3.34 14.35
CA SER A 175 -12.50 4.44 13.93
C SER A 175 -11.01 4.09 14.11
N LEU A 176 -10.16 4.76 13.35
CA LEU A 176 -8.71 4.61 13.48
C LEU A 176 -8.22 4.98 14.89
N ASP A 177 -8.75 6.03 15.50
CA ASP A 177 -8.38 6.45 16.86
C ASP A 177 -8.63 5.34 17.88
N LYS A 178 -9.74 4.60 17.73
CA LYS A 178 -10.05 3.47 18.60
C LYS A 178 -9.08 2.32 18.40
N LEU A 179 -8.66 2.01 17.16
CA LEU A 179 -7.63 1.02 16.89
C LEU A 179 -6.30 1.41 17.57
N ILE A 180 -5.88 2.66 17.40
CA ILE A 180 -4.62 3.17 17.96
C ILE A 180 -4.60 2.98 19.47
N LYS A 181 -5.63 3.45 20.17
CA LYS A 181 -5.73 3.35 21.64
C LYS A 181 -5.72 1.91 22.14
N ILE A 182 -6.45 1.02 21.50
CA ILE A 182 -6.68 -0.35 22.02
C ILE A 182 -5.55 -1.30 21.64
N LYS A 183 -4.98 -1.14 20.43
CA LYS A 183 -4.09 -2.16 19.85
C LYS A 183 -2.66 -1.71 19.62
N ILE A 184 -2.39 -0.42 19.52
CA ILE A 184 -1.06 0.08 19.20
C ILE A 184 -0.41 0.75 20.39
N ASP A 185 -1.06 1.76 20.99
CA ASP A 185 -0.47 2.53 22.10
C ASP A 185 -0.41 1.76 23.43
N SER A 186 -1.05 0.58 23.51
CA SER A 186 -0.92 -0.34 24.64
C SER A 186 0.44 -1.04 24.72
N HIS A 187 1.23 -1.00 23.65
CA HIS A 187 2.57 -1.57 23.61
C HIS A 187 3.60 -0.56 24.12
N GLN A 188 4.56 -1.01 24.95
CA GLN A 188 5.65 -0.15 25.40
C GLN A 188 6.46 0.32 24.19
N ARG A 189 6.73 1.63 24.15
CA ARG A 189 7.68 2.20 23.20
C ARG A 189 9.08 1.89 23.68
N ASP A 190 9.76 0.98 23.02
CA ASP A 190 11.21 0.95 23.12
C ASP A 190 11.75 2.28 22.55
N PHE A 191 12.76 2.89 23.23
CA PHE A 191 13.40 4.15 22.83
C PHE A 191 14.19 4.07 21.51
N ILE A 192 13.73 3.24 20.59
CA ILE A 192 14.42 2.96 19.33
C ILE A 192 13.92 3.96 18.28
N LYS A 193 14.86 4.65 17.65
CA LYS A 193 14.57 5.54 16.51
C LYS A 193 13.82 4.77 15.41
N ILE A 194 12.54 5.06 15.25
CA ILE A 194 11.65 4.46 14.26
C ILE A 194 11.64 5.35 13.02
N GLN A 195 11.75 4.73 11.84
CA GLN A 195 11.58 5.46 10.58
C GLN A 195 10.11 5.91 10.48
N PRO A 196 9.82 7.19 10.21
CA PRO A 196 8.45 7.67 10.03
C PRO A 196 7.76 6.95 8.86
N GLY A 197 6.48 6.58 9.06
CA GLY A 197 5.62 6.03 8.01
C GLY A 197 4.93 7.12 7.20
N GLY A 198 4.16 6.70 6.16
CA GLY A 198 3.35 7.59 5.35
C GLY A 198 3.99 8.01 4.03
N SER A 199 3.18 8.59 3.15
CA SER A 199 3.57 9.00 1.79
C SER A 199 4.45 10.23 1.79
N GLU A 200 4.21 11.18 2.69
CA GLU A 200 5.03 12.40 2.83
C GLU A 200 6.46 12.05 3.27
N ALA A 201 6.61 11.14 4.23
CA ALA A 201 7.91 10.65 4.67
C ALA A 201 8.64 9.92 3.53
N ALA A 202 7.92 9.10 2.76
CA ALA A 202 8.48 8.41 1.58
C ALA A 202 8.97 9.40 0.52
N GLU A 203 8.17 10.43 0.23
CA GLU A 203 8.52 11.46 -0.75
C GLU A 203 9.76 12.26 -0.32
N LYS A 204 9.83 12.63 0.96
CA LYS A 204 11.01 13.30 1.53
C LYS A 204 12.27 12.43 1.41
N LEU A 205 12.17 11.14 1.72
CA LEU A 205 13.28 10.20 1.57
C LEU A 205 13.72 10.04 0.11
N LEU A 206 12.78 9.99 -0.82
CA LEU A 206 13.08 9.90 -2.25
C LEU A 206 13.78 11.15 -2.75
N ASN A 207 13.30 12.34 -2.37
CA ASN A 207 13.87 13.62 -2.78
C ASN A 207 15.30 13.78 -2.25
N THR A 208 15.51 13.57 -0.94
CA THR A 208 16.87 13.65 -0.35
C THR A 208 17.80 12.56 -0.89
N PHE A 209 17.27 11.40 -1.30
CA PHE A 209 18.09 10.39 -1.95
C PHE A 209 18.63 10.89 -3.30
N PHE A 210 17.80 11.47 -4.15
CA PHE A 210 18.24 11.97 -5.44
C PHE A 210 19.15 13.20 -5.34
N GLN A 211 18.88 14.08 -4.39
CA GLN A 211 19.64 15.32 -4.21
C GLN A 211 21.04 15.09 -3.59
N GLU A 212 21.13 14.21 -2.59
CA GLU A 212 22.30 14.11 -1.73
C GLU A 212 22.82 12.67 -1.61
N ARG A 213 21.96 11.72 -1.22
CA ARG A 213 22.37 10.38 -0.78
C ARG A 213 22.66 9.37 -1.88
N CYS A 214 22.29 9.66 -3.12
CA CYS A 214 22.58 8.76 -4.25
C CYS A 214 24.08 8.73 -4.62
N HIS A 215 24.84 9.72 -4.18
CA HIS A 215 26.30 9.77 -4.38
C HIS A 215 26.98 8.55 -3.76
N ASN A 216 27.77 7.83 -4.52
CA ASN A 216 28.46 6.59 -4.12
C ASN A 216 27.51 5.44 -3.72
N TYR A 217 26.22 5.52 -4.08
CA TYR A 217 25.23 4.47 -3.76
C TYR A 217 25.72 3.08 -4.18
N ARG A 218 26.29 2.96 -5.38
CA ARG A 218 26.78 1.67 -5.92
C ARG A 218 27.79 0.99 -5.02
N ILE A 219 28.66 1.76 -4.38
CA ILE A 219 29.76 1.25 -3.54
C ILE A 219 29.28 1.08 -2.09
N LYS A 220 28.55 2.07 -1.57
CA LYS A 220 28.27 2.19 -0.14
C LYS A 220 26.96 1.52 0.31
N MET A 221 26.07 1.16 -0.61
CA MET A 221 24.77 0.57 -0.24
C MET A 221 24.86 -0.76 0.53
N SER A 222 25.99 -1.47 0.42
CA SER A 222 26.23 -2.74 1.11
C SER A 222 27.15 -2.60 2.33
N SER A 223 27.68 -1.38 2.59
CA SER A 223 28.51 -1.10 3.75
C SER A 223 27.63 -0.97 5.02
N PRO A 224 27.86 -1.75 6.08
CA PRO A 224 27.12 -1.61 7.33
C PRO A 224 27.23 -0.21 7.94
N MET A 225 28.36 0.46 7.74
CA MET A 225 28.64 1.78 8.33
C MET A 225 28.04 2.92 7.49
N ASP A 226 28.12 2.82 6.17
CA ASP A 226 27.76 3.93 5.26
C ASP A 226 26.33 3.84 4.68
N ALA A 227 25.74 2.64 4.69
CA ALA A 227 24.45 2.40 4.01
C ALA A 227 23.33 3.33 4.50
N VAL A 228 23.36 3.73 5.77
CA VAL A 228 22.35 4.63 6.35
C VAL A 228 22.30 5.96 5.62
N ASP A 229 23.46 6.50 5.23
CA ASP A 229 23.60 7.82 4.60
C ASP A 229 23.59 7.78 3.07
N HIS A 230 23.68 6.58 2.47
CA HIS A 230 23.74 6.40 1.03
C HIS A 230 22.59 5.59 0.42
N CYS A 231 21.76 4.91 1.22
CA CYS A 231 20.60 4.16 0.71
C CYS A 231 19.34 5.04 0.57
N SER A 232 18.45 4.61 -0.32
CA SER A 232 17.15 5.28 -0.49
C SER A 232 16.25 5.18 0.76
N ARG A 233 16.40 4.10 1.53
CA ARG A 233 15.58 3.76 2.72
C ARG A 233 14.09 3.60 2.41
N LEU A 234 13.73 3.31 1.17
CA LEU A 234 12.35 3.17 0.72
C LEU A 234 11.75 1.78 0.93
N SER A 235 12.55 0.78 1.36
CA SER A 235 12.07 -0.60 1.48
C SER A 235 10.82 -0.75 2.36
N SER A 236 10.79 -0.09 3.53
CA SER A 236 9.59 -0.08 4.38
C SER A 236 8.40 0.57 3.69
N HIS A 237 8.63 1.67 2.96
CA HIS A 237 7.58 2.38 2.24
C HIS A 237 7.01 1.55 1.07
N PHE A 238 7.86 0.82 0.35
CA PHE A 238 7.38 -0.15 -0.65
C PHE A 238 6.62 -1.29 0.03
N ALA A 239 7.14 -1.82 1.13
CA ALA A 239 6.50 -2.92 1.86
C ALA A 239 5.09 -2.57 2.38
N PHE A 240 4.83 -1.33 2.76
CA PHE A 240 3.50 -0.85 3.18
C PHE A 240 2.74 -0.12 2.06
N GLY A 241 3.36 0.04 0.89
CA GLY A 241 2.74 0.65 -0.27
C GLY A 241 2.42 2.13 -0.10
N THR A 242 3.17 2.86 0.74
CA THR A 242 2.98 4.30 0.96
C THR A 242 3.54 5.14 -0.19
N ILE A 243 4.31 4.54 -1.08
CA ILE A 243 4.79 5.14 -2.32
C ILE A 243 4.68 4.11 -3.46
N SER A 244 4.25 4.56 -4.62
CA SER A 244 4.16 3.72 -5.82
C SER A 244 5.55 3.43 -6.40
N LEU A 245 5.81 2.17 -6.73
CA LEU A 245 7.04 1.79 -7.42
C LEU A 245 7.13 2.45 -8.81
N ARG A 246 6.03 2.52 -9.53
CA ARG A 246 5.90 3.20 -10.84
C ARG A 246 6.23 4.71 -10.72
N TYR A 247 5.74 5.37 -9.67
CA TYR A 247 6.08 6.76 -9.41
C TYR A 247 7.58 6.96 -9.16
N VAL A 248 8.18 6.13 -8.31
CA VAL A 248 9.63 6.17 -8.04
C VAL A 248 10.44 5.94 -9.30
N TYR A 249 10.05 4.97 -10.12
CA TYR A 249 10.70 4.67 -11.39
C TYR A 249 10.62 5.84 -12.39
N LYS A 250 9.46 6.49 -12.50
CA LYS A 250 9.29 7.68 -13.37
C LYS A 250 10.14 8.86 -12.89
N LYS A 251 10.22 9.10 -11.58
CA LYS A 251 11.15 10.09 -11.02
C LYS A 251 12.60 9.74 -11.32
N LEU A 252 13.01 8.51 -11.07
CA LEU A 252 14.35 8.03 -11.39
C LEU A 252 14.72 8.26 -12.85
N LYS A 253 13.80 7.99 -13.79
CA LYS A 253 14.04 8.25 -15.21
C LYS A 253 14.34 9.72 -15.50
N ARG A 254 13.63 10.64 -14.85
CA ARG A 254 13.89 12.08 -14.99
C ARG A 254 15.26 12.47 -14.42
N GLU A 255 15.62 11.96 -13.25
CA GLU A 255 16.92 12.21 -12.62
C GLU A 255 18.09 11.67 -13.47
N LEU A 256 17.91 10.53 -14.14
CA LEU A 256 18.92 9.97 -15.04
C LEU A 256 19.27 10.88 -16.24
N LEU A 257 18.39 11.79 -16.63
CA LEU A 257 18.66 12.74 -17.72
C LEU A 257 19.69 13.80 -17.32
N THR A 258 19.59 14.31 -16.10
CA THR A 258 20.33 15.50 -15.64
C THR A 258 21.42 15.22 -14.61
N SER A 259 21.30 14.11 -13.85
CA SER A 259 22.22 13.80 -12.75
C SER A 259 23.64 13.48 -13.25
N LYS A 260 24.63 13.97 -12.51
CA LYS A 260 26.04 13.56 -12.64
C LYS A 260 26.31 12.17 -12.06
N TYR A 261 25.44 11.62 -11.24
CA TYR A 261 25.57 10.32 -10.55
C TYR A 261 24.86 9.18 -11.29
N LYS A 262 24.92 9.17 -12.63
CA LYS A 262 24.17 8.20 -13.45
C LYS A 262 24.49 6.74 -13.11
N SER A 263 25.75 6.39 -12.84
CA SER A 263 26.17 5.03 -12.49
C SER A 263 25.50 4.54 -11.20
N ASP A 264 25.39 5.41 -10.19
CA ASP A 264 24.74 5.12 -8.92
C ASP A 264 23.23 4.96 -9.10
N LEU A 265 22.61 5.84 -9.89
CA LEU A 265 21.18 5.77 -10.21
C LEU A 265 20.82 4.53 -11.04
N TYR A 266 21.69 4.07 -11.97
CA TYR A 266 21.50 2.79 -12.64
C TYR A 266 21.58 1.61 -11.67
N SER A 267 22.45 1.68 -10.65
CA SER A 267 22.51 0.66 -9.60
C SER A 267 21.25 0.67 -8.74
N PHE A 268 20.68 1.85 -8.45
CA PHE A 268 19.39 1.96 -7.79
C PHE A 268 18.26 1.41 -8.67
N LYS A 269 18.26 1.70 -9.99
CA LYS A 269 17.29 1.10 -10.92
C LYS A 269 17.28 -0.43 -10.82
N LYS A 270 18.46 -1.05 -10.81
CA LYS A 270 18.57 -2.52 -10.65
C LYS A 270 17.97 -3.03 -9.35
N ARG A 271 18.03 -2.27 -8.26
CA ARG A 271 17.42 -2.65 -6.98
C ARG A 271 15.90 -2.53 -6.98
N LEU A 272 15.32 -1.62 -7.78
CA LEU A 272 13.85 -1.52 -7.90
C LEU A 272 13.24 -2.79 -8.48
N TYR A 273 13.92 -3.46 -9.40
CA TYR A 273 13.46 -4.76 -9.91
C TYR A 273 13.32 -5.82 -8.79
N TRP A 274 14.11 -5.73 -7.72
CA TRP A 274 14.12 -6.73 -6.65
C TRP A 274 12.98 -6.55 -5.62
N HIS A 275 12.19 -5.51 -5.76
CA HIS A 275 10.97 -5.31 -4.96
C HIS A 275 9.75 -6.04 -5.53
N CYS A 276 9.94 -6.89 -6.51
CA CYS A 276 8.87 -7.63 -7.16
C CYS A 276 9.01 -9.14 -6.91
#